data_a7d9690b426456ae4066c90907b7e227
#
_entry.id   a7d9690b426456ae4066c90907b7e227
#
_cell.length_a   1.000
_cell.length_b   1.000
_cell.length_c   1.000
_cell.angle_alpha   90.00
_cell.angle_beta   90.00
_cell.angle_gamma   90.00
#
_symmetry.space_group_name_H-M   'P 1'
#
loop_
_entity.id
_entity.type
_entity.pdbx_description
1 polymer ?
#
loop_
_entity_poly.entity_id
_entity_poly.type
_entity_poly.pdbx_seq_one_letter_code
_entity_poly.pdbx_strand_id
1 'polypeptide(L)'
;MVILGTQSATTREQFANWGWRIPFLLSMILVSISFYIRLRMRESPIFSRIKASGMTSAKPLTEAFTVWPNLKRVLISLFGAAAGQGVICYTAQFYALFYLQTILKVNPKTSNIIVALALLLGMPFFTLFGALSDRIGRKWLMMAACLLSILSYIPIYKQMQVAAGNNIVTVRSTTNKLTGAINLTPFTTDATGQQVPAEEASNPNIPMLVFLLFVQTIFACMIYGPIAAYLVEAFPARIRYTSLSLPYHIGNGVFGGLLPLIGLTLCARTGNIYAGLYYPMIVAAITLVAGSLLLKETYGTLIWDEYNQANQTSPTAD
;
A
#
# COMPACT_ATOMS: atom_id res chain seq x y z
N MET A 1 -4.33 -8.79 -14.47
CA MET A 1 -5.08 -9.47 -15.55
C MET A 1 -5.05 -8.69 -16.86
N VAL A 2 -5.43 -7.41 -16.91
CA VAL A 2 -5.42 -6.62 -18.18
C VAL A 2 -4.02 -6.56 -18.81
N ILE A 3 -2.96 -6.29 -18.03
CA ILE A 3 -1.58 -6.28 -18.53
C ILE A 3 -1.18 -7.64 -19.12
N LEU A 4 -1.49 -8.73 -18.43
CA LEU A 4 -1.20 -10.08 -18.93
C LEU A 4 -1.97 -10.40 -20.20
N GLY A 5 -3.25 -10.02 -20.27
CA GLY A 5 -4.07 -10.15 -21.49
C GLY A 5 -3.47 -9.37 -22.65
N THR A 6 -3.05 -8.12 -22.43
CA THR A 6 -2.43 -7.29 -23.47
C THR A 6 -1.08 -7.87 -23.90
N GLN A 7 -0.24 -8.33 -22.96
CA GLN A 7 1.03 -8.99 -23.29
C GLN A 7 0.86 -10.30 -24.07
N SER A 8 -0.25 -11.02 -23.85
CA SER A 8 -0.55 -12.24 -24.59
C SER A 8 -1.07 -11.96 -25.99
N ALA A 9 -1.74 -10.82 -26.18
CA ALA A 9 -2.35 -10.41 -27.46
C ALA A 9 -1.38 -9.62 -28.36
N THR A 10 -0.21 -9.22 -27.86
CA THR A 10 0.79 -8.41 -28.59
C THR A 10 2.14 -9.09 -28.58
N THR A 11 2.97 -8.82 -29.60
CA THR A 11 4.38 -9.21 -29.56
C THR A 11 5.14 -8.36 -28.53
N ARG A 12 6.31 -8.85 -28.08
CA ARG A 12 7.17 -8.13 -27.12
C ARG A 12 7.52 -6.74 -27.61
N GLU A 13 7.81 -6.59 -28.91
CA GLU A 13 8.14 -5.31 -29.54
C GLU A 13 6.90 -4.40 -29.62
N GLN A 14 5.76 -4.92 -30.04
CA GLN A 14 4.49 -4.16 -30.08
C GLN A 14 4.09 -3.69 -28.68
N PHE A 15 4.23 -4.56 -27.66
CA PHE A 15 3.93 -4.19 -26.28
C PHE A 15 4.84 -3.06 -25.81
N ALA A 16 6.15 -3.12 -26.07
CA ALA A 16 7.12 -2.09 -25.68
C ALA A 16 6.86 -0.75 -26.37
N ASN A 17 6.47 -0.76 -27.66
CA ASN A 17 6.29 0.47 -28.44
C ASN A 17 4.95 1.18 -28.14
N TRP A 18 3.84 0.46 -28.10
CA TRP A 18 2.51 1.05 -27.94
C TRP A 18 1.55 0.26 -27.06
N GLY A 19 1.68 -1.08 -26.99
CA GLY A 19 0.72 -1.97 -26.32
C GLY A 19 0.56 -1.68 -24.83
N TRP A 20 1.59 -1.16 -24.16
CA TRP A 20 1.53 -0.75 -22.75
C TRP A 20 0.49 0.35 -22.48
N ARG A 21 0.06 1.08 -23.52
CA ARG A 21 -0.96 2.13 -23.38
C ARG A 21 -2.38 1.56 -23.26
N ILE A 22 -2.62 0.34 -23.76
CA ILE A 22 -3.96 -0.28 -23.74
C ILE A 22 -4.54 -0.39 -22.33
N PRO A 23 -3.81 -0.89 -21.30
CA PRO A 23 -4.31 -0.91 -19.93
C PRO A 23 -4.76 0.46 -19.41
N PHE A 24 -4.04 1.52 -19.76
CA PHE A 24 -4.39 2.89 -19.36
C PHE A 24 -5.64 3.38 -20.09
N LEU A 25 -5.77 3.12 -21.40
CA LEU A 25 -6.97 3.48 -22.16
C LEU A 25 -8.22 2.75 -21.63
N LEU A 26 -8.10 1.47 -21.29
CA LEU A 26 -9.19 0.73 -20.64
C LEU A 26 -9.58 1.32 -19.29
N SER A 27 -8.64 1.91 -18.55
CA SER A 27 -8.95 2.57 -17.29
C SER A 27 -9.86 3.80 -17.47
N MET A 28 -9.86 4.45 -18.63
CA MET A 28 -10.77 5.57 -18.94
C MET A 28 -12.24 5.13 -18.87
N ILE A 29 -12.55 3.90 -19.26
CA ILE A 29 -13.90 3.35 -19.16
C ILE A 29 -14.32 3.26 -17.69
N LEU A 30 -13.43 2.71 -16.84
CA LEU A 30 -13.69 2.60 -15.40
C LEU A 30 -13.83 3.97 -14.71
N VAL A 31 -12.99 4.93 -15.12
CA VAL A 31 -13.09 6.32 -14.63
C VAL A 31 -14.42 6.95 -15.04
N SER A 32 -14.85 6.75 -16.29
CA SER A 32 -16.13 7.26 -16.79
C SER A 32 -17.32 6.65 -16.04
N ILE A 33 -17.30 5.35 -15.77
CA ILE A 33 -18.30 4.65 -14.96
C ILE A 33 -18.31 5.22 -13.52
N SER A 34 -17.13 5.34 -12.91
CA SER A 34 -17.00 5.90 -11.56
C SER A 34 -17.51 7.33 -11.48
N PHE A 35 -17.22 8.15 -12.48
CA PHE A 35 -17.71 9.52 -12.58
C PHE A 35 -19.24 9.56 -12.73
N TYR A 36 -19.81 8.72 -13.59
CA TYR A 36 -21.26 8.61 -13.75
C TYR A 36 -21.96 8.18 -12.45
N ILE A 37 -21.42 7.17 -11.74
CA ILE A 37 -21.95 6.75 -10.44
C ILE A 37 -21.90 7.90 -9.46
N ARG A 38 -20.77 8.63 -9.37
CA ARG A 38 -20.62 9.78 -8.46
C ARG A 38 -21.62 10.90 -8.74
N LEU A 39 -21.94 11.19 -10.00
CA LEU A 39 -22.95 12.17 -10.36
C LEU A 39 -24.38 11.75 -9.96
N ARG A 40 -24.64 10.44 -9.84
CA ARG A 40 -25.92 9.87 -9.44
C ARG A 40 -26.06 9.61 -7.94
N MET A 41 -24.95 9.61 -7.20
CA MET A 41 -24.98 9.41 -5.76
C MET A 41 -25.60 10.60 -5.05
N ARG A 42 -26.54 10.30 -4.15
CA ARG A 42 -27.08 11.30 -3.22
C ARG A 42 -26.10 11.51 -2.05
N GLU A 43 -26.10 12.71 -1.48
CA GLU A 43 -25.34 12.98 -0.26
C GLU A 43 -25.80 12.06 0.87
N SER A 44 -24.86 11.70 1.77
CA SER A 44 -25.21 10.86 2.91
C SER A 44 -26.26 11.56 3.79
N PRO A 45 -27.20 10.81 4.40
CA PRO A 45 -28.22 11.38 5.27
C PRO A 45 -27.66 12.25 6.41
N ILE A 46 -26.49 11.85 6.94
CA ILE A 46 -25.78 12.61 8.00
C ILE A 46 -25.32 13.95 7.48
N PHE A 47 -24.66 13.98 6.33
CA PHE A 47 -24.15 15.21 5.74
C PHE A 47 -25.28 16.15 5.33
N SER A 48 -26.39 15.61 4.78
CA SER A 48 -27.57 16.39 4.45
C SER A 48 -28.17 17.06 5.68
N ARG A 49 -28.23 16.39 6.84
CA ARG A 49 -28.68 16.97 8.11
C ARG A 49 -27.73 18.05 8.63
N ILE A 50 -26.41 17.81 8.62
CA ILE A 50 -25.39 18.80 9.00
C ILE A 50 -25.48 20.04 8.13
N LYS A 51 -25.71 19.86 6.83
CA LYS A 51 -25.90 20.96 5.88
C LYS A 51 -27.18 21.76 6.17
N ALA A 52 -28.29 21.07 6.46
CA ALA A 52 -29.55 21.70 6.82
C ALA A 52 -29.50 22.50 8.14
N SER A 53 -28.67 22.04 9.10
CA SER A 53 -28.46 22.74 10.38
C SER A 53 -27.41 23.87 10.29
N GLY A 54 -26.84 24.17 9.12
CA GLY A 54 -25.83 25.23 8.94
C GLY A 54 -24.45 24.92 9.57
N MET A 55 -24.23 23.71 10.12
CA MET A 55 -23.00 23.33 10.81
C MET A 55 -21.87 22.84 9.87
N THR A 56 -21.96 23.11 8.58
CA THR A 56 -20.89 22.82 7.62
C THR A 56 -19.73 23.79 7.77
N SER A 57 -18.50 23.30 7.62
CA SER A 57 -17.32 24.18 7.61
C SER A 57 -17.27 24.99 6.32
N ALA A 58 -17.14 26.31 6.43
CA ALA A 58 -16.95 27.19 5.28
C ALA A 58 -15.53 27.07 4.67
N LYS A 59 -14.53 26.65 5.46
CA LYS A 59 -13.13 26.50 5.07
C LYS A 59 -12.54 25.19 5.62
N PRO A 60 -12.99 24.03 5.12
CA PRO A 60 -12.62 22.73 5.69
C PRO A 60 -11.11 22.44 5.64
N LEU A 61 -10.39 22.91 4.61
CA LEU A 61 -8.94 22.80 4.53
C LEU A 61 -8.26 23.58 5.65
N THR A 62 -8.61 24.85 5.83
CA THR A 62 -8.06 25.68 6.91
C THR A 62 -8.35 25.06 8.27
N GLU A 63 -9.59 24.66 8.50
CA GLU A 63 -9.98 24.04 9.77
C GLU A 63 -9.26 22.71 10.04
N ALA A 64 -9.05 21.89 9.01
CA ALA A 64 -8.35 20.62 9.16
C ALA A 64 -6.85 20.79 9.52
N PHE A 65 -6.19 21.84 8.99
CA PHE A 65 -4.73 21.96 9.07
C PHE A 65 -4.20 23.09 9.96
N THR A 66 -5.00 24.12 10.27
CA THR A 66 -4.58 25.21 11.16
C THR A 66 -5.07 25.03 12.60
N VAL A 67 -6.17 24.28 12.79
CA VAL A 67 -6.70 24.01 14.12
C VAL A 67 -5.96 22.83 14.74
N TRP A 68 -5.12 23.08 15.75
CA TRP A 68 -4.21 22.08 16.33
C TRP A 68 -4.85 20.73 16.68
N PRO A 69 -6.03 20.63 17.33
CA PRO A 69 -6.68 19.35 17.60
C PRO A 69 -6.97 18.52 16.34
N ASN A 70 -7.32 19.17 15.22
CA ASN A 70 -7.60 18.49 13.96
C ASN A 70 -6.30 18.07 13.26
N LEU A 71 -5.32 18.97 13.18
CA LEU A 71 -3.99 18.65 12.63
C LEU A 71 -3.33 17.50 13.41
N LYS A 72 -3.43 17.50 14.74
CA LYS A 72 -2.93 16.41 15.57
C LYS A 72 -3.57 15.07 15.19
N ARG A 73 -4.88 15.01 14.96
CA ARG A 73 -5.57 13.80 14.49
C ARG A 73 -5.09 13.36 13.11
N VAL A 74 -4.89 14.31 12.18
CA VAL A 74 -4.35 14.05 10.83
C VAL A 74 -2.96 13.42 10.93
N LEU A 75 -2.06 13.99 11.73
CA LEU A 75 -0.70 13.47 11.92
C LEU A 75 -0.69 12.09 12.60
N ILE A 76 -1.52 11.90 13.62
CA ILE A 76 -1.67 10.60 14.29
C ILE A 76 -2.21 9.55 13.29
N SER A 77 -3.21 9.88 12.48
CA SER A 77 -3.74 8.96 11.47
C SER A 77 -2.73 8.68 10.38
N LEU A 78 -1.90 9.66 9.99
CA LEU A 78 -0.84 9.47 9.00
C LEU A 78 0.23 8.51 9.52
N PHE A 79 0.86 8.85 10.63
CA PHE A 79 2.00 8.07 11.14
C PHE A 79 1.58 6.84 11.94
N GLY A 80 0.41 6.85 12.58
CA GLY A 80 -0.10 5.72 13.35
C GLY A 80 -0.85 4.67 12.54
N ALA A 81 -1.26 4.98 11.31
CA ALA A 81 -2.03 4.04 10.48
C ALA A 81 -1.65 4.07 9.00
N ALA A 82 -1.85 5.21 8.31
CA ALA A 82 -1.82 5.27 6.85
C ALA A 82 -0.42 5.06 6.25
N ALA A 83 0.66 5.53 6.90
CA ALA A 83 2.02 5.32 6.42
C ALA A 83 2.41 3.84 6.45
N GLY A 84 2.11 3.15 7.56
CA GLY A 84 2.33 1.70 7.68
C GLY A 84 1.48 0.92 6.68
N GLN A 85 0.21 1.28 6.51
CA GLN A 85 -0.66 0.68 5.50
C GLN A 85 -0.08 0.85 4.10
N GLY A 86 0.36 2.05 3.74
CA GLY A 86 0.99 2.32 2.44
C GLY A 86 2.19 1.42 2.21
N VAL A 87 3.18 1.42 3.10
CA VAL A 87 4.40 0.62 2.89
C VAL A 87 4.13 -0.89 2.90
N ILE A 88 3.25 -1.41 3.74
CA ILE A 88 2.94 -2.85 3.79
C ILE A 88 2.27 -3.29 2.49
N CYS A 89 1.26 -2.55 2.01
CA CYS A 89 0.57 -2.88 0.77
C CYS A 89 1.49 -2.79 -0.45
N TYR A 90 2.29 -1.73 -0.54
CA TYR A 90 3.22 -1.57 -1.67
C TYR A 90 4.40 -2.54 -1.63
N THR A 91 4.82 -2.99 -0.44
CA THR A 91 5.82 -4.06 -0.32
C THR A 91 5.28 -5.38 -0.87
N ALA A 92 4.07 -5.77 -0.49
CA ALA A 92 3.46 -7.03 -0.90
C ALA A 92 3.16 -7.10 -2.40
N GLN A 93 2.94 -5.97 -3.06
CA GLN A 93 2.51 -5.92 -4.46
C GLN A 93 3.62 -5.43 -5.39
N PHE A 94 4.04 -4.18 -5.24
CA PHE A 94 4.95 -3.53 -6.18
C PHE A 94 6.40 -3.86 -5.90
N TYR A 95 6.86 -3.72 -4.65
CA TYR A 95 8.26 -4.00 -4.34
C TYR A 95 8.59 -5.49 -4.55
N ALA A 96 7.71 -6.40 -4.16
CA ALA A 96 7.87 -7.82 -4.40
C ALA A 96 7.96 -8.14 -5.91
N LEU A 97 7.13 -7.50 -6.75
CA LEU A 97 7.20 -7.66 -8.21
C LEU A 97 8.55 -7.19 -8.77
N PHE A 98 8.97 -5.96 -8.39
CA PHE A 98 10.27 -5.43 -8.84
C PHE A 98 11.44 -6.26 -8.31
N TYR A 99 11.37 -6.76 -7.08
CA TYR A 99 12.38 -7.61 -6.49
C TYR A 99 12.52 -8.94 -7.26
N LEU A 100 11.39 -9.61 -7.58
CA LEU A 100 11.39 -10.83 -8.40
C LEU A 100 12.05 -10.59 -9.76
N GLN A 101 11.68 -9.50 -10.45
CA GLN A 101 12.14 -9.22 -11.82
C GLN A 101 13.57 -8.69 -11.86
N THR A 102 13.89 -7.74 -10.98
CA THR A 102 15.17 -7.00 -11.06
C THR A 102 16.28 -7.68 -10.27
N ILE A 103 15.98 -8.14 -9.06
CA ILE A 103 16.99 -8.75 -8.16
C ILE A 103 17.08 -10.25 -8.41
N LEU A 104 15.96 -10.96 -8.33
CA LEU A 104 15.97 -12.43 -8.47
C LEU A 104 15.95 -12.92 -9.92
N LYS A 105 15.84 -12.00 -10.90
CA LYS A 105 15.86 -12.34 -12.32
C LYS A 105 14.81 -13.37 -12.73
N VAL A 106 13.68 -13.40 -12.05
CA VAL A 106 12.52 -14.21 -12.46
C VAL A 106 11.87 -13.57 -13.69
N ASN A 107 11.53 -14.40 -14.68
CA ASN A 107 10.91 -13.94 -15.92
C ASN A 107 9.72 -12.98 -15.65
N PRO A 108 9.61 -11.84 -16.34
CA PRO A 108 8.58 -10.85 -16.08
C PRO A 108 7.14 -11.39 -16.19
N LYS A 109 6.86 -12.29 -17.14
CA LYS A 109 5.54 -12.92 -17.29
C LYS A 109 5.24 -13.80 -16.08
N THR A 110 6.18 -14.62 -15.67
CA THR A 110 6.08 -15.51 -14.49
C THR A 110 5.90 -14.69 -13.21
N SER A 111 6.67 -13.61 -13.02
CA SER A 111 6.54 -12.72 -11.87
C SER A 111 5.16 -12.07 -11.77
N ASN A 112 4.61 -11.61 -12.90
CA ASN A 112 3.25 -11.06 -12.95
C ASN A 112 2.18 -12.10 -12.60
N ILE A 113 2.35 -13.36 -13.05
CA ILE A 113 1.44 -14.46 -12.70
C ILE A 113 1.51 -14.76 -11.21
N ILE A 114 2.70 -14.84 -10.62
CA ILE A 114 2.91 -15.09 -9.19
C ILE A 114 2.20 -14.02 -8.35
N VAL A 115 2.40 -12.74 -8.67
CA VAL A 115 1.74 -11.64 -7.96
C VAL A 115 0.23 -11.69 -8.15
N ALA A 116 -0.25 -11.93 -9.38
CA ALA A 116 -1.68 -12.02 -9.66
C ALA A 116 -2.36 -13.15 -8.89
N LEU A 117 -1.74 -14.33 -8.79
CA LEU A 117 -2.25 -15.46 -8.02
C LEU A 117 -2.26 -15.16 -6.52
N ALA A 118 -1.18 -14.58 -5.98
CA ALA A 118 -1.12 -14.20 -4.58
C ALA A 118 -2.21 -13.18 -4.20
N LEU A 119 -2.45 -12.19 -5.05
CA LEU A 119 -3.51 -11.21 -4.86
C LEU A 119 -4.91 -11.83 -4.96
N LEU A 120 -5.13 -12.73 -5.94
CA LEU A 120 -6.39 -13.43 -6.10
C LEU A 120 -6.74 -14.28 -4.86
N LEU A 121 -5.76 -15.01 -4.33
CA LEU A 121 -5.92 -15.77 -3.09
C LEU A 121 -6.15 -14.86 -1.86
N GLY A 122 -5.58 -13.66 -1.88
CA GLY A 122 -5.74 -12.66 -0.82
C GLY A 122 -7.09 -11.94 -0.83
N MET A 123 -7.80 -11.86 -1.98
CA MET A 123 -9.03 -11.08 -2.09
C MET A 123 -10.08 -11.34 -0.99
N PRO A 124 -10.42 -12.60 -0.64
CA PRO A 124 -11.41 -12.87 0.41
C PRO A 124 -11.01 -12.33 1.78
N PHE A 125 -9.71 -12.22 2.05
CA PHE A 125 -9.17 -11.79 3.33
C PHE A 125 -9.34 -10.29 3.60
N PHE A 126 -9.51 -9.45 2.57
CA PHE A 126 -9.87 -8.05 2.77
C PHE A 126 -11.21 -7.92 3.50
N THR A 127 -12.22 -8.66 3.03
CA THR A 127 -13.55 -8.67 3.66
C THR A 127 -13.50 -9.35 5.03
N LEU A 128 -12.77 -10.47 5.15
CA LEU A 128 -12.62 -11.19 6.41
C LEU A 128 -12.00 -10.30 7.49
N PHE A 129 -10.87 -9.62 7.22
CA PHE A 129 -10.22 -8.75 8.20
C PHE A 129 -10.99 -7.45 8.43
N GLY A 130 -11.73 -6.94 7.43
CA GLY A 130 -12.69 -5.87 7.63
C GLY A 130 -13.75 -6.27 8.65
N ALA A 131 -14.43 -7.38 8.44
CA ALA A 131 -15.45 -7.91 9.35
C ALA A 131 -14.89 -8.31 10.73
N LEU A 132 -13.67 -8.86 10.77
CA LEU A 132 -12.98 -9.16 12.01
C LEU A 132 -12.70 -7.90 12.82
N SER A 133 -12.28 -6.82 12.17
CA SER A 133 -12.01 -5.53 12.81
C SER A 133 -13.26 -4.89 13.41
N ASP A 134 -14.44 -5.22 12.87
CA ASP A 134 -15.74 -4.80 13.43
C ASP A 134 -16.10 -5.54 14.74
N ARG A 135 -15.37 -6.59 15.11
CA ARG A 135 -15.60 -7.38 16.32
C ARG A 135 -14.53 -7.20 17.38
N ILE A 136 -13.26 -7.21 16.97
CA ILE A 136 -12.11 -7.19 17.90
C ILE A 136 -11.46 -5.82 18.04
N GLY A 137 -11.91 -4.85 17.24
CA GLY A 137 -11.33 -3.51 17.19
C GLY A 137 -10.40 -3.30 15.99
N ARG A 138 -10.26 -2.06 15.58
CA ARG A 138 -9.53 -1.67 14.36
C ARG A 138 -8.03 -1.52 14.62
N LYS A 139 -7.69 -0.88 15.74
CA LYS A 139 -6.33 -0.51 16.10
C LYS A 139 -5.40 -1.72 16.18
N TRP A 140 -5.77 -2.71 16.98
CA TRP A 140 -4.88 -3.83 17.30
C TRP A 140 -4.63 -4.74 16.09
N LEU A 141 -5.61 -4.88 15.21
CA LEU A 141 -5.45 -5.63 13.97
C LEU A 141 -4.42 -4.95 13.03
N MET A 142 -4.48 -3.62 12.90
CA MET A 142 -3.49 -2.85 12.13
C MET A 142 -2.09 -2.95 12.76
N MET A 143 -1.99 -2.86 14.08
CA MET A 143 -0.70 -2.97 14.78
C MET A 143 -0.10 -4.37 14.66
N ALA A 144 -0.92 -5.42 14.73
CA ALA A 144 -0.48 -6.79 14.48
C ALA A 144 0.09 -6.97 13.07
N ALA A 145 -0.53 -6.38 12.06
CA ALA A 145 0.00 -6.40 10.69
C ALA A 145 1.38 -5.73 10.59
N CYS A 146 1.58 -4.58 11.24
CA CYS A 146 2.87 -3.90 11.29
C CYS A 146 3.94 -4.79 11.95
N LEU A 147 3.62 -5.36 13.11
CA LEU A 147 4.56 -6.23 13.85
C LEU A 147 4.95 -7.46 13.04
N LEU A 148 3.97 -8.17 12.47
CA LEU A 148 4.21 -9.36 11.65
C LEU A 148 5.04 -9.01 10.42
N SER A 149 4.79 -7.88 9.76
CA SER A 149 5.57 -7.41 8.61
C SER A 149 7.03 -7.17 8.98
N ILE A 150 7.28 -6.46 10.09
CA ILE A 150 8.65 -6.17 10.57
C ILE A 150 9.42 -7.47 10.84
N LEU A 151 8.80 -8.43 11.50
CA LEU A 151 9.45 -9.69 11.89
C LEU A 151 9.69 -10.62 10.71
N SER A 152 8.82 -10.59 9.69
CA SER A 152 8.80 -11.61 8.64
C SER A 152 9.42 -11.19 7.31
N TYR A 153 9.58 -9.89 7.01
CA TYR A 153 10.07 -9.47 5.69
C TYR A 153 11.43 -10.07 5.35
N ILE A 154 12.42 -9.97 6.22
CA ILE A 154 13.75 -10.54 5.94
C ILE A 154 13.70 -12.07 5.73
N PRO A 155 13.07 -12.87 6.62
CA PRO A 155 12.90 -14.30 6.39
C PRO A 155 12.17 -14.62 5.08
N ILE A 156 11.06 -13.92 4.78
CA ILE A 156 10.29 -14.16 3.55
C ILE A 156 11.15 -13.91 2.30
N TYR A 157 11.87 -12.79 2.24
CA TYR A 157 12.69 -12.45 1.08
C TYR A 157 13.90 -13.37 0.91
N LYS A 158 14.47 -13.88 2.02
CA LYS A 158 15.47 -14.96 1.97
C LYS A 158 14.89 -16.24 1.36
N GLN A 159 13.69 -16.63 1.79
CA GLN A 159 13.01 -17.80 1.20
C GLN A 159 12.61 -17.58 -0.26
N MET A 160 12.22 -16.34 -0.64
CA MET A 160 11.97 -16.01 -2.04
C MET A 160 13.21 -16.19 -2.91
N GLN A 161 14.40 -15.81 -2.41
CA GLN A 161 15.65 -16.05 -3.11
C GLN A 161 15.91 -17.54 -3.32
N VAL A 162 15.75 -18.34 -2.26
CA VAL A 162 15.89 -19.80 -2.35
C VAL A 162 14.88 -20.40 -3.34
N ALA A 163 13.62 -19.97 -3.27
CA ALA A 163 12.56 -20.43 -4.16
C ALA A 163 12.75 -19.99 -5.62
N ALA A 164 13.41 -18.87 -5.87
CA ALA A 164 13.78 -18.43 -7.21
C ALA A 164 14.90 -19.27 -7.83
N GLY A 165 15.66 -20.03 -7.02
CA GLY A 165 16.77 -20.85 -7.49
C GLY A 165 18.03 -20.07 -7.86
N ASN A 166 18.06 -18.75 -7.56
CA ASN A 166 19.20 -17.88 -7.87
C ASN A 166 19.95 -17.48 -6.60
N ASN A 167 21.24 -17.81 -6.58
CA ASN A 167 22.11 -17.51 -5.44
C ASN A 167 22.72 -16.11 -5.58
N ILE A 168 21.87 -15.08 -5.52
CA ILE A 168 22.31 -13.68 -5.66
C ILE A 168 23.05 -13.25 -4.39
N VAL A 169 24.30 -12.83 -4.56
CA VAL A 169 25.17 -12.39 -3.45
C VAL A 169 25.16 -10.88 -3.29
N THR A 170 25.19 -10.16 -4.40
CA THR A 170 25.27 -8.70 -4.40
C THR A 170 24.61 -8.09 -5.62
N VAL A 171 24.36 -6.80 -5.56
CA VAL A 171 23.83 -6.01 -6.67
C VAL A 171 24.76 -4.82 -6.92
N ARG A 172 25.11 -4.58 -8.18
CA ARG A 172 25.85 -3.39 -8.61
C ARG A 172 24.95 -2.51 -9.44
N SER A 173 25.06 -1.20 -9.23
CA SER A 173 24.36 -0.21 -10.04
C SER A 173 25.28 0.35 -11.11
N THR A 174 24.75 0.46 -12.32
CA THR A 174 25.38 1.21 -13.41
C THR A 174 24.43 2.35 -13.83
N THR A 175 24.95 3.56 -13.85
CA THR A 175 24.17 4.71 -14.35
C THR A 175 24.36 4.82 -15.85
N ASN A 176 23.27 4.77 -16.59
CA ASN A 176 23.30 5.05 -18.02
C ASN A 176 23.65 6.55 -18.22
N LYS A 177 24.80 6.84 -18.83
CA LYS A 177 25.31 8.19 -19.01
C LYS A 177 24.41 9.09 -19.89
N LEU A 178 23.58 8.48 -20.77
CA LEU A 178 22.70 9.20 -21.68
C LEU A 178 21.34 9.53 -21.06
N THR A 179 20.79 8.60 -20.26
CA THR A 179 19.43 8.72 -19.71
C THR A 179 19.40 9.03 -18.22
N GLY A 180 20.53 8.95 -17.52
CA GLY A 180 20.58 9.00 -16.05
C GLY A 180 19.93 7.81 -15.34
N ALA A 181 19.41 6.83 -16.07
CA ALA A 181 18.74 5.68 -15.51
C ALA A 181 19.72 4.78 -14.74
N ILE A 182 19.31 4.38 -13.53
CA ILE A 182 20.07 3.43 -12.72
C ILE A 182 19.65 2.02 -13.11
N ASN A 183 20.55 1.27 -13.72
CA ASN A 183 20.37 -0.14 -14.00
C ASN A 183 20.98 -0.98 -12.88
N LEU A 184 20.20 -1.91 -12.34
CA LEU A 184 20.65 -2.86 -11.32
C LEU A 184 21.05 -4.17 -11.97
N THR A 185 22.29 -4.58 -11.74
CA THR A 185 22.80 -5.89 -12.18
C THR A 185 23.08 -6.73 -10.93
N PRO A 186 22.29 -7.77 -10.66
CA PRO A 186 22.59 -8.73 -9.62
C PRO A 186 23.74 -9.65 -10.03
N PHE A 187 24.54 -10.07 -9.06
CA PHE A 187 25.69 -10.96 -9.24
C PHE A 187 25.52 -12.21 -8.40
N THR A 188 25.92 -13.32 -8.97
CA THR A 188 26.07 -14.63 -8.31
C THR A 188 27.55 -15.00 -8.24
N THR A 189 27.89 -16.01 -7.44
CA THR A 189 29.24 -16.58 -7.39
C THR A 189 29.28 -17.84 -8.25
N ASP A 190 30.18 -17.88 -9.20
CA ASP A 190 30.42 -19.09 -10.02
C ASP A 190 31.19 -20.19 -9.26
N ALA A 191 31.43 -21.33 -9.92
CA ALA A 191 32.14 -22.45 -9.35
C ALA A 191 33.63 -22.13 -9.02
N THR A 192 34.17 -21.06 -9.59
CA THR A 192 35.56 -20.60 -9.36
C THR A 192 35.64 -19.55 -8.23
N GLY A 193 34.50 -19.17 -7.62
CA GLY A 193 34.44 -18.15 -6.59
C GLY A 193 34.41 -16.72 -7.12
N GLN A 194 34.32 -16.53 -8.45
CA GLN A 194 34.21 -15.19 -9.04
C GLN A 194 32.78 -14.70 -9.11
N GLN A 195 32.60 -13.40 -8.93
CA GLN A 195 31.28 -12.75 -9.07
C GLN A 195 30.96 -12.49 -10.54
N VAL A 196 29.97 -13.20 -11.05
CA VAL A 196 29.48 -13.08 -12.43
C VAL A 196 28.07 -12.50 -12.43
N PRO A 197 27.66 -11.75 -13.48
CA PRO A 197 26.29 -11.29 -13.60
C PRO A 197 25.30 -12.47 -13.55
N ALA A 198 24.24 -12.33 -12.76
CA ALA A 198 23.24 -13.37 -12.63
C ALA A 198 22.41 -13.51 -13.91
N GLU A 199 22.24 -14.73 -14.36
CA GLU A 199 21.34 -15.09 -15.46
C GLU A 199 19.87 -15.13 -14.99
N GLU A 200 18.96 -15.28 -15.95
CA GLU A 200 17.54 -15.46 -15.67
C GLU A 200 17.32 -16.75 -14.87
N ALA A 201 16.44 -16.70 -13.89
CA ALA A 201 16.10 -17.86 -13.06
C ALA A 201 15.54 -19.00 -13.92
N SER A 202 16.27 -20.13 -13.98
CA SER A 202 15.97 -21.22 -14.90
C SER A 202 14.80 -22.10 -14.45
N ASN A 203 14.61 -22.27 -13.14
CA ASN A 203 13.57 -23.16 -12.59
C ASN A 203 13.03 -22.65 -11.25
N PRO A 204 12.32 -21.51 -11.22
CA PRO A 204 11.76 -20.97 -9.99
C PRO A 204 10.63 -21.86 -9.45
N ASN A 205 10.64 -22.11 -8.14
CA ASN A 205 9.54 -22.78 -7.45
C ASN A 205 8.34 -21.85 -7.33
N ILE A 206 7.49 -21.82 -8.39
CA ILE A 206 6.33 -20.92 -8.48
C ILE A 206 5.35 -21.09 -7.31
N PRO A 207 4.93 -22.31 -6.90
CA PRO A 207 4.05 -22.49 -5.76
C PRO A 207 4.57 -21.85 -4.47
N MET A 208 5.86 -22.01 -4.19
CA MET A 208 6.49 -21.43 -3.00
C MET A 208 6.55 -19.91 -3.08
N LEU A 209 6.87 -19.34 -4.24
CA LEU A 209 6.85 -17.88 -4.45
C LEU A 209 5.45 -17.31 -4.30
N VAL A 210 4.42 -17.96 -4.85
CA VAL A 210 3.01 -17.56 -4.67
C VAL A 210 2.63 -17.58 -3.19
N PHE A 211 3.00 -18.64 -2.45
CA PHE A 211 2.71 -18.75 -1.03
C PHE A 211 3.38 -17.64 -0.22
N LEU A 212 4.65 -17.34 -0.48
CA LEU A 212 5.38 -16.27 0.22
C LEU A 212 4.80 -14.88 -0.05
N LEU A 213 4.36 -14.61 -1.29
CA LEU A 213 3.67 -13.37 -1.63
C LEU A 213 2.26 -13.34 -1.03
N PHE A 214 1.56 -14.47 -1.00
CA PHE A 214 0.26 -14.58 -0.35
C PHE A 214 0.34 -14.22 1.14
N VAL A 215 1.35 -14.73 1.86
CA VAL A 215 1.56 -14.36 3.28
C VAL A 215 1.73 -12.84 3.44
N GLN A 216 2.52 -12.19 2.58
CA GLN A 216 2.65 -10.73 2.60
C GLN A 216 1.31 -10.03 2.28
N THR A 217 0.52 -10.59 1.36
CA THR A 217 -0.81 -10.09 1.02
C THR A 217 -1.76 -10.19 2.21
N ILE A 218 -1.65 -11.23 3.04
CA ILE A 218 -2.42 -11.33 4.30
C ILE A 218 -2.11 -10.15 5.23
N PHE A 219 -0.84 -9.78 5.40
CA PHE A 219 -0.49 -8.61 6.23
C PHE A 219 -1.07 -7.32 5.64
N ALA A 220 -1.03 -7.18 4.31
CA ALA A 220 -1.68 -6.05 3.62
C ALA A 220 -3.20 -6.05 3.88
N CYS A 221 -3.87 -7.19 3.83
CA CYS A 221 -5.30 -7.30 4.12
C CYS A 221 -5.63 -6.96 5.58
N MET A 222 -4.78 -7.38 6.53
CA MET A 222 -4.96 -7.10 7.96
C MET A 222 -4.94 -5.60 8.27
N ILE A 223 -4.09 -4.83 7.58
CA ILE A 223 -4.01 -3.38 7.80
C ILE A 223 -4.98 -2.61 6.90
N TYR A 224 -5.21 -3.06 5.67
CA TYR A 224 -6.06 -2.38 4.70
C TYR A 224 -7.56 -2.58 4.99
N GLY A 225 -7.97 -3.74 5.50
CA GLY A 225 -9.37 -4.03 5.82
C GLY A 225 -9.99 -2.99 6.76
N PRO A 226 -9.40 -2.70 7.93
CA PRO A 226 -9.93 -1.75 8.90
C PRO A 226 -9.67 -0.29 8.59
N ILE A 227 -8.67 0.07 7.74
CA ILE A 227 -8.19 1.46 7.62
C ILE A 227 -9.26 2.46 7.16
N ALA A 228 -10.10 2.07 6.21
CA ALA A 228 -11.13 2.95 5.65
C ALA A 228 -12.17 3.30 6.72
N ALA A 229 -12.64 2.32 7.47
CA ALA A 229 -13.58 2.51 8.57
C ALA A 229 -12.93 3.33 9.70
N TYR A 230 -11.69 2.98 10.10
CA TYR A 230 -10.93 3.75 11.08
C TYR A 230 -10.83 5.23 10.70
N LEU A 231 -10.45 5.56 9.47
CA LEU A 231 -10.32 6.95 9.03
C LEU A 231 -11.66 7.70 9.03
N VAL A 232 -12.75 7.04 8.66
CA VAL A 232 -14.09 7.63 8.71
C VAL A 232 -14.51 7.92 10.15
N GLU A 233 -14.21 7.04 11.09
CA GLU A 233 -14.55 7.15 12.51
C GLU A 233 -13.65 8.14 13.27
N ALA A 234 -12.41 8.33 12.83
CA ALA A 234 -11.43 9.19 13.51
C ALA A 234 -11.68 10.69 13.36
N PHE A 235 -12.46 11.11 12.33
CA PHE A 235 -12.64 12.52 12.00
C PHE A 235 -14.10 13.00 12.11
N PRO A 236 -14.33 14.23 12.66
CA PRO A 236 -15.65 14.83 12.73
C PRO A 236 -16.30 14.96 11.35
N ALA A 237 -17.62 14.72 11.28
CA ALA A 237 -18.36 14.65 10.01
C ALA A 237 -18.21 15.91 9.15
N ARG A 238 -18.14 17.12 9.76
CA ARG A 238 -18.05 18.41 9.06
C ARG A 238 -16.76 18.64 8.27
N ILE A 239 -15.64 17.99 8.66
CA ILE A 239 -14.32 18.11 8.01
C ILE A 239 -13.78 16.74 7.57
N ARG A 240 -14.54 15.68 7.78
CA ARG A 240 -14.12 14.27 7.61
C ARG A 240 -13.44 14.01 6.28
N TYR A 241 -14.10 14.35 5.16
CA TYR A 241 -13.58 14.07 3.83
C TYR A 241 -12.21 14.71 3.60
N THR A 242 -12.06 15.96 3.96
CA THR A 242 -10.79 16.70 3.82
C THR A 242 -9.69 16.14 4.73
N SER A 243 -10.05 15.86 6.00
CA SER A 243 -9.08 15.43 7.01
C SER A 243 -8.60 14.00 6.83
N LEU A 244 -9.45 13.07 6.35
CA LEU A 244 -9.04 11.68 6.09
C LEU A 244 -8.29 11.52 4.77
N SER A 245 -8.58 12.39 3.79
CA SER A 245 -7.99 12.32 2.45
C SER A 245 -6.48 12.52 2.50
N LEU A 246 -5.98 13.48 3.28
CA LEU A 246 -4.56 13.79 3.36
C LEU A 246 -3.72 12.63 3.91
N PRO A 247 -3.98 12.07 5.12
CA PRO A 247 -3.19 10.96 5.64
C PRO A 247 -3.26 9.75 4.71
N TYR A 248 -4.42 9.47 4.11
CA TYR A 248 -4.56 8.35 3.19
C TYR A 248 -3.73 8.53 1.91
N HIS A 249 -3.80 9.70 1.26
CA HIS A 249 -3.03 9.93 0.03
C HIS A 249 -1.53 10.09 0.27
N ILE A 250 -1.10 10.72 1.36
CA ILE A 250 0.32 10.79 1.70
C ILE A 250 0.84 9.40 2.09
N GLY A 251 0.10 8.65 2.90
CA GLY A 251 0.47 7.29 3.27
C GLY A 251 0.69 6.39 2.07
N ASN A 252 -0.26 6.36 1.15
CA ASN A 252 -0.17 5.54 -0.06
C ASN A 252 0.75 6.14 -1.13
N GLY A 253 0.63 7.43 -1.43
CA GLY A 253 1.34 8.08 -2.53
C GLY A 253 2.82 8.35 -2.23
N VAL A 254 3.14 8.88 -1.04
CA VAL A 254 4.52 9.21 -0.66
C VAL A 254 5.19 8.00 -0.03
N PHE A 255 4.68 7.49 1.11
CA PHE A 255 5.34 6.39 1.80
C PHE A 255 5.27 5.08 1.01
N GLY A 256 4.11 4.74 0.45
CA GLY A 256 3.95 3.54 -0.38
C GLY A 256 4.52 3.71 -1.79
N GLY A 257 4.14 4.78 -2.50
CA GLY A 257 4.48 4.98 -3.91
C GLY A 257 5.96 5.13 -4.19
N LEU A 258 6.73 5.77 -3.30
CA LEU A 258 8.18 5.91 -3.43
C LEU A 258 8.95 4.67 -2.96
N LEU A 259 8.29 3.69 -2.34
CA LEU A 259 8.93 2.50 -1.77
C LEU A 259 9.76 1.70 -2.78
N PRO A 260 9.27 1.37 -3.99
CA PRO A 260 10.08 0.63 -4.95
C PRO A 260 11.35 1.39 -5.35
N LEU A 261 11.23 2.70 -5.56
CA LEU A 261 12.38 3.56 -5.89
C LEU A 261 13.39 3.62 -4.75
N ILE A 262 12.95 3.90 -3.53
CA ILE A 262 13.80 3.97 -2.34
C ILE A 262 14.44 2.60 -2.08
N GLY A 263 13.66 1.52 -2.13
CA GLY A 263 14.12 0.17 -1.85
C GLY A 263 15.18 -0.30 -2.83
N LEU A 264 14.95 -0.13 -4.14
CA LEU A 264 15.94 -0.49 -5.14
C LEU A 264 17.18 0.40 -5.09
N THR A 265 17.03 1.69 -4.76
CA THR A 265 18.16 2.60 -4.57
C THR A 265 19.02 2.20 -3.37
N LEU A 266 18.41 1.76 -2.26
CA LEU A 266 19.14 1.23 -1.11
C LEU A 266 19.92 -0.04 -1.47
N CYS A 267 19.31 -0.97 -2.21
CA CYS A 267 20.03 -2.13 -2.73
C CYS A 267 21.19 -1.72 -3.63
N ALA A 268 20.98 -0.76 -4.53
CA ALA A 268 22.00 -0.25 -5.45
C ALA A 268 23.22 0.36 -4.73
N ARG A 269 22.97 1.14 -3.68
CA ARG A 269 24.02 1.87 -2.93
C ARG A 269 24.81 0.96 -1.98
N THR A 270 24.13 -0.01 -1.37
CA THR A 270 24.73 -0.88 -0.35
C THR A 270 25.30 -2.18 -0.93
N GLY A 271 24.90 -2.57 -2.14
CA GLY A 271 25.16 -3.89 -2.69
C GLY A 271 24.39 -5.03 -2.01
N ASN A 272 23.68 -4.75 -0.92
CA ASN A 272 22.90 -5.74 -0.18
C ASN A 272 21.49 -5.83 -0.78
N ILE A 273 21.13 -7.01 -1.26
CA ILE A 273 19.84 -7.29 -1.90
C ILE A 273 18.64 -7.11 -0.96
N TYR A 274 18.84 -7.19 0.35
CA TYR A 274 17.79 -7.01 1.36
C TYR A 274 17.69 -5.58 1.89
N ALA A 275 18.62 -4.68 1.56
CA ALA A 275 18.66 -3.34 2.11
C ALA A 275 17.37 -2.53 1.82
N GLY A 276 16.71 -2.82 0.70
CA GLY A 276 15.44 -2.17 0.35
C GLY A 276 14.30 -2.43 1.33
N LEU A 277 14.36 -3.53 2.09
CA LEU A 277 13.36 -3.88 3.09
C LEU A 277 13.45 -3.01 4.35
N TYR A 278 14.60 -2.39 4.63
CA TYR A 278 14.75 -1.54 5.81
C TYR A 278 13.80 -0.35 5.78
N TYR A 279 13.54 0.22 4.61
CA TYR A 279 12.61 1.33 4.50
C TYR A 279 11.18 0.98 4.95
N PRO A 280 10.49 -0.03 4.39
CA PRO A 280 9.16 -0.40 4.87
C PRO A 280 9.16 -0.90 6.32
N MET A 281 10.21 -1.57 6.79
CA MET A 281 10.34 -2.00 8.18
C MET A 281 10.42 -0.82 9.14
N ILE A 282 11.20 0.22 8.81
CA ILE A 282 11.32 1.43 9.64
C ILE A 282 10.00 2.18 9.68
N VAL A 283 9.34 2.38 8.54
CA VAL A 283 8.04 3.07 8.49
C VAL A 283 6.97 2.26 9.23
N ALA A 284 6.94 0.94 9.07
CA ALA A 284 6.03 0.07 9.82
C ALA A 284 6.31 0.12 11.33
N ALA A 285 7.57 0.21 11.75
CA ALA A 285 7.95 0.35 13.16
C ALA A 285 7.50 1.71 13.74
N ILE A 286 7.67 2.81 12.99
CA ILE A 286 7.15 4.12 13.37
C ILE A 286 5.62 4.04 13.52
N THR A 287 4.93 3.39 12.55
CA THR A 287 3.48 3.22 12.61
C THR A 287 3.06 2.35 13.79
N LEU A 288 3.78 1.27 14.09
CA LEU A 288 3.51 0.41 15.23
C LEU A 288 3.61 1.19 16.55
N VAL A 289 4.69 1.96 16.73
CA VAL A 289 4.89 2.74 17.95
C VAL A 289 3.87 3.87 18.06
N ALA A 290 3.75 4.70 17.02
CA ALA A 290 2.81 5.83 17.03
C ALA A 290 1.35 5.34 17.12
N GLY A 291 1.00 4.27 16.43
CA GLY A 291 -0.32 3.66 16.48
C GLY A 291 -0.65 3.07 17.84
N SER A 292 0.25 2.30 18.41
CA SER A 292 0.05 1.70 19.74
C SER A 292 -0.13 2.74 20.85
N LEU A 293 0.61 3.85 20.79
CA LEU A 293 0.58 4.87 21.82
C LEU A 293 -0.48 5.95 21.61
N LEU A 294 -0.71 6.37 20.36
CA LEU A 294 -1.47 7.59 20.07
C LEU A 294 -2.84 7.31 19.42
N LEU A 295 -3.00 6.18 18.70
CA LEU A 295 -4.30 5.86 18.14
C LEU A 295 -5.29 5.50 19.24
N LYS A 296 -6.46 6.08 19.17
CA LYS A 296 -7.60 5.64 19.96
C LYS A 296 -8.32 4.53 19.19
N GLU A 297 -8.83 3.53 19.92
CA GLU A 297 -9.74 2.55 19.33
C GLU A 297 -11.03 3.27 18.95
N THR A 298 -11.49 3.04 17.72
CA THR A 298 -12.71 3.68 17.19
C THR A 298 -13.88 2.71 17.09
N TYR A 299 -13.65 1.45 17.40
CA TYR A 299 -14.69 0.43 17.45
C TYR A 299 -15.85 0.86 18.35
N GLY A 300 -17.07 0.77 17.81
CA GLY A 300 -18.28 1.15 18.54
C GLY A 300 -18.61 2.64 18.54
N THR A 301 -17.79 3.48 17.87
CA THR A 301 -18.13 4.91 17.70
C THR A 301 -19.34 5.05 16.78
N LEU A 302 -20.47 5.50 17.35
CA LEU A 302 -21.66 5.79 16.56
C LEU A 302 -21.49 7.16 15.89
N ILE A 303 -21.42 7.16 14.57
CA ILE A 303 -21.27 8.39 13.77
C ILE A 303 -22.44 9.37 14.04
N TRP A 304 -23.59 8.86 14.46
CA TRP A 304 -24.77 9.63 14.83
C TRP A 304 -24.66 10.40 16.15
N ASP A 305 -23.79 9.96 17.06
CA ASP A 305 -23.64 10.61 18.38
C ASP A 305 -23.03 12.01 18.25
N GLU A 306 -22.18 12.24 17.25
CA GLU A 306 -21.66 13.59 16.97
C GLU A 306 -22.79 14.59 16.63
N TYR A 307 -23.80 14.13 15.89
CA TYR A 307 -24.96 14.96 15.55
C TYR A 307 -25.83 15.24 16.78
N ASN A 308 -26.06 14.23 17.61
CA ASN A 308 -26.85 14.34 18.83
C ASN A 308 -26.18 15.25 19.86
N GLN A 309 -24.86 15.16 20.03
CA GLN A 309 -24.09 16.03 20.92
C GLN A 309 -24.07 17.48 20.41
N ALA A 310 -23.92 17.71 19.11
CA ALA A 310 -23.92 19.04 18.54
C ALA A 310 -25.30 19.76 18.72
N ASN A 311 -26.40 19.02 18.65
CA ASN A 311 -27.74 19.56 18.89
C ASN A 311 -28.01 19.86 20.37
N GLN A 312 -27.38 19.13 21.30
CA GLN A 312 -27.51 19.39 22.75
C GLN A 312 -26.70 20.61 23.21
N THR A 313 -25.65 20.98 22.48
CA THR A 313 -24.77 22.12 22.80
C THR A 313 -25.17 23.40 22.08
N SER A 314 -26.12 23.36 21.13
CA SER A 314 -26.70 24.56 20.56
C SER A 314 -27.69 25.13 21.56
N PRO A 315 -27.50 26.38 22.10
CA PRO A 315 -28.52 27.03 22.89
C PRO A 315 -29.76 27.17 21.99
N THR A 316 -30.89 26.72 22.50
CA THR A 316 -32.19 27.11 21.92
C THR A 316 -32.18 28.63 21.80
N ALA A 317 -32.09 29.13 20.55
CA ALA A 317 -32.40 30.55 20.31
C ALA A 317 -33.90 30.69 20.52
N ASP A 318 -34.25 31.16 21.71
CA ASP A 318 -35.55 31.75 22.00
C ASP A 318 -35.61 33.17 21.42
#